data_f6c434025718eefe22d902c2402062ac
#
_entry.id   f6c434025718eefe22d902c2402062ac
#
_cell.length_a   1.000
_cell.length_b   1.000
_cell.length_c   1.000
_cell.angle_alpha   90.00
_cell.angle_beta   90.00
_cell.angle_gamma   90.00
#
_symmetry.space_group_name_H-M   'P 1'
#
loop_
_entity.id
_entity.type
_entity.pdbx_description
1 polymer ?
#
loop_
_entity_poly.entity_id
_entity_poly.type
_entity_poly.pdbx_seq_one_letter_code
_entity_poly.pdbx_strand_id
1 'polypeptide(L)'
;MKKTLTKTEWLVMSALWEKPHQTVSGIIETLKEDTDWKYNTYVTYLKRMCELKLLGYQKFGRDRFYYPLVGQEECVLTESKSIIEKMNGQGTKEFLVCMIKGSGLSEKDCEELKVLLDSLNKKGD
;
A
#
# COMPACT_ATOMS: atom_id res chain seq x y z
N MET A 1 -9.79 9.88 9.70
CA MET A 1 -9.64 8.59 10.35
C MET A 1 -9.07 7.54 9.41
N LYS A 2 -8.12 6.79 9.90
CA LYS A 2 -7.46 5.78 9.07
C LYS A 2 -8.19 4.46 9.16
N LYS A 3 -8.44 3.86 8.02
CA LYS A 3 -8.96 2.51 7.96
C LYS A 3 -8.03 1.70 7.05
N THR A 4 -8.12 0.39 7.16
CA THR A 4 -7.35 -0.47 6.28
C THR A 4 -7.85 -0.35 4.85
N LEU A 5 -6.97 -0.60 3.91
CA LEU A 5 -7.30 -0.56 2.49
C LEU A 5 -7.79 -1.92 2.02
N THR A 6 -8.73 -1.92 1.09
CA THR A 6 -9.12 -3.14 0.40
C THR A 6 -8.01 -3.53 -0.58
N LYS A 7 -8.07 -4.76 -1.09
CA LYS A 7 -7.10 -5.22 -2.10
C LYS A 7 -7.09 -4.30 -3.32
N THR A 8 -8.28 -3.90 -3.78
CA THR A 8 -8.42 -2.98 -4.91
C THR A 8 -7.71 -1.65 -4.64
N GLU A 9 -7.95 -1.11 -3.44
CA GLU A 9 -7.32 0.14 -3.03
C GLU A 9 -5.81 0.02 -2.95
N TRP A 10 -5.31 -1.10 -2.40
CA TRP A 10 -3.87 -1.36 -2.35
C TRP A 10 -3.24 -1.36 -3.74
N LEU A 11 -3.91 -1.99 -4.72
CA LEU A 11 -3.40 -2.04 -6.09
C LEU A 11 -3.27 -0.64 -6.68
N VAL A 12 -4.33 0.15 -6.59
CA VAL A 12 -4.33 1.51 -7.14
C VAL A 12 -3.32 2.39 -6.43
N MET A 13 -3.31 2.35 -5.09
CA MET A 13 -2.36 3.16 -4.32
C MET A 13 -0.93 2.78 -4.64
N SER A 14 -0.64 1.48 -4.78
CA SER A 14 0.72 1.02 -5.10
C SER A 14 1.21 1.59 -6.43
N ALA A 15 0.33 1.62 -7.43
CA ALA A 15 0.68 2.21 -8.72
C ALA A 15 1.03 3.69 -8.58
N LEU A 16 0.29 4.42 -7.75
CA LEU A 16 0.49 5.86 -7.60
C LEU A 16 1.63 6.19 -6.64
N TRP A 17 1.93 5.34 -5.68
CA TRP A 17 3.11 5.55 -4.84
C TRP A 17 4.39 5.38 -5.66
N GLU A 18 4.38 4.42 -6.59
CA GLU A 18 5.53 4.20 -7.45
C GLU A 18 5.71 5.34 -8.44
N LYS A 19 4.60 5.82 -9.03
CA LYS A 19 4.65 6.90 -10.00
C LYS A 19 3.45 7.84 -9.77
N PRO A 20 3.64 8.91 -8.99
CA PRO A 20 2.58 9.89 -8.73
C PRO A 20 2.16 10.63 -10.00
N HIS A 21 0.98 11.20 -9.99
CA HIS A 21 0.45 12.01 -11.09
C HIS A 21 0.28 11.21 -12.38
N GLN A 22 -0.63 10.26 -12.34
CA GLN A 22 -0.95 9.44 -13.51
C GLN A 22 -2.40 9.64 -13.94
N THR A 23 -2.60 9.57 -15.26
CA THR A 23 -3.95 9.52 -15.83
C THR A 23 -4.53 8.12 -15.62
N VAL A 24 -5.83 7.99 -15.90
CA VAL A 24 -6.48 6.67 -15.86
C VAL A 24 -5.71 5.69 -16.76
N SER A 25 -5.35 6.12 -17.97
CA SER A 25 -4.61 5.27 -18.90
C SER A 25 -3.27 4.82 -18.35
N GLY A 26 -2.58 5.72 -17.65
CA GLY A 26 -1.31 5.39 -17.02
C GLY A 26 -1.46 4.35 -15.94
N ILE A 27 -2.50 4.50 -15.12
CA ILE A 27 -2.80 3.55 -14.05
C ILE A 27 -3.14 2.19 -14.63
N ILE A 28 -3.96 2.16 -15.68
CA ILE A 28 -4.32 0.92 -16.36
C ILE A 28 -3.08 0.22 -16.89
N GLU A 29 -2.19 0.98 -17.52
CA GLU A 29 -0.95 0.41 -18.06
C GLU A 29 -0.11 -0.25 -16.97
N THR A 30 -0.08 0.33 -15.79
CA THR A 30 0.65 -0.21 -14.64
C THR A 30 -0.01 -1.48 -14.09
N LEU A 31 -1.34 -1.51 -14.06
CA LEU A 31 -2.09 -2.57 -13.37
C LEU A 31 -2.70 -3.62 -14.29
N LYS A 32 -2.55 -3.50 -15.60
CA LYS A 32 -3.23 -4.39 -16.55
C LYS A 32 -2.88 -5.86 -16.38
N GLU A 33 -1.70 -6.16 -15.88
CA GLU A 33 -1.27 -7.53 -15.64
C GLU A 33 -1.83 -8.11 -14.33
N ASP A 34 -2.25 -7.23 -13.43
CA ASP A 34 -2.75 -7.62 -12.12
C ASP A 34 -4.26 -7.60 -12.02
N THR A 35 -4.93 -7.02 -13.01
CA THR A 35 -6.39 -6.88 -13.00
C THR A 35 -6.97 -7.20 -14.37
N ASP A 36 -8.26 -7.51 -14.36
CA ASP A 36 -9.03 -7.66 -15.60
C ASP A 36 -10.13 -6.60 -15.66
N TRP A 37 -9.98 -5.53 -14.92
CA TRP A 37 -10.98 -4.46 -14.87
C TRP A 37 -11.06 -3.69 -16.17
N LYS A 38 -12.28 -3.32 -16.55
CA LYS A 38 -12.52 -2.49 -17.72
C LYS A 38 -12.29 -1.04 -17.34
N TYR A 39 -12.15 -0.19 -18.37
CA TYR A 39 -11.90 1.23 -18.20
C TYR A 39 -12.87 1.89 -17.21
N ASN A 40 -14.16 1.66 -17.39
CA ASN A 40 -15.16 2.28 -16.51
C ASN A 40 -15.05 1.80 -15.06
N THR A 41 -14.58 0.59 -14.86
CA THR A 41 -14.36 0.07 -13.53
C THR A 41 -13.22 0.84 -12.83
N TYR A 42 -12.14 1.09 -13.55
CA TYR A 42 -11.04 1.92 -13.03
C TYR A 42 -11.55 3.30 -12.67
N VAL A 43 -12.33 3.92 -13.55
CA VAL A 43 -12.88 5.27 -13.30
C VAL A 43 -13.72 5.28 -12.03
N THR A 44 -14.57 4.27 -11.86
CA THR A 44 -15.44 4.15 -10.68
C THR A 44 -14.61 4.04 -9.40
N TYR A 45 -13.59 3.20 -9.41
CA TYR A 45 -12.72 3.04 -8.24
C TYR A 45 -11.98 4.33 -7.90
N LEU A 46 -11.44 4.99 -8.93
CA LEU A 46 -10.71 6.25 -8.72
C LEU A 46 -11.62 7.33 -8.14
N LYS A 47 -12.85 7.41 -8.65
CA LYS A 47 -13.83 8.36 -8.12
C LYS A 47 -14.11 8.10 -6.65
N ARG A 48 -14.35 6.84 -6.30
CA ARG A 48 -14.62 6.45 -4.92
C ARG A 48 -13.43 6.77 -4.02
N MET A 49 -12.23 6.47 -4.48
CA MET A 49 -11.03 6.71 -3.69
C MET A 49 -10.78 8.19 -3.48
N CYS A 50 -11.16 9.03 -4.43
CA CYS A 50 -11.12 10.48 -4.24
C CYS A 50 -12.13 10.91 -3.17
N GLU A 51 -13.32 10.34 -3.20
CA GLU A 51 -14.34 10.63 -2.19
C GLU A 51 -13.89 10.22 -0.78
N LEU A 52 -13.14 9.14 -0.70
CA LEU A 52 -12.59 8.64 0.56
C LEU A 52 -11.34 9.40 0.99
N LYS A 53 -10.89 10.35 0.20
CA LYS A 53 -9.71 11.16 0.49
C LYS A 53 -8.40 10.37 0.46
N LEU A 54 -8.39 9.29 -0.27
CA LEU A 54 -7.16 8.53 -0.52
C LEU A 54 -6.39 9.12 -1.69
N LEU A 55 -7.10 9.70 -2.64
CA LEU A 55 -6.53 10.30 -3.85
C LEU A 55 -7.02 11.72 -4.03
N GLY A 56 -6.19 12.52 -4.69
CA GLY A 56 -6.60 13.78 -5.25
C GLY A 56 -6.34 13.76 -6.74
N TYR A 57 -6.73 14.81 -7.44
CA TYR A 57 -6.40 14.93 -8.85
C TYR A 57 -6.27 16.39 -9.24
N GLN A 58 -5.50 16.61 -10.31
CA GLN A 58 -5.37 17.92 -10.95
C GLN A 58 -5.77 17.75 -12.40
N LYS A 59 -6.53 18.73 -12.91
CA LYS A 59 -6.94 18.71 -14.32
C LYS A 59 -5.96 19.50 -15.16
N PHE A 60 -5.54 18.89 -16.25
CA PHE A 60 -4.74 19.56 -17.27
C PHE A 60 -5.45 19.30 -18.60
N GLY A 61 -6.12 20.32 -19.13
CA GLY A 61 -6.96 20.14 -20.30
C GLY A 61 -8.12 19.20 -19.97
N ARG A 62 -8.21 18.10 -20.69
CA ARG A 62 -9.28 17.09 -20.51
C ARG A 62 -8.88 16.00 -19.54
N ASP A 63 -7.59 15.93 -19.20
CA ASP A 63 -7.06 14.83 -18.41
C ASP A 63 -7.02 15.17 -16.93
N ARG A 64 -7.30 14.16 -16.12
CA ARG A 64 -7.10 14.24 -14.69
C ARG A 64 -5.86 13.44 -14.35
N PHE A 65 -4.97 14.06 -13.58
CA PHE A 65 -3.76 13.39 -13.11
C PHE A 65 -3.95 13.10 -11.63
N TYR A 66 -4.08 11.84 -11.31
CA TYR A 66 -4.35 11.40 -9.94
C TYR A 66 -3.05 11.28 -9.15
N TYR A 67 -3.13 11.56 -7.87
CA TYR A 67 -1.97 11.44 -6.97
C TYR A 67 -2.45 10.99 -5.59
N PRO A 68 -1.56 10.32 -4.82
CA PRO A 68 -1.96 9.83 -3.50
C PRO A 68 -2.00 10.97 -2.49
N LEU A 69 -3.01 10.95 -1.61
CA LEU A 69 -3.13 11.88 -0.50
C LEU A 69 -2.61 11.25 0.80
N VAL A 70 -2.40 9.94 0.81
CA VAL A 70 -1.88 9.21 1.97
C VAL A 70 -0.62 8.48 1.54
N GLY A 71 0.35 8.40 2.44
CA GLY A 71 1.62 7.75 2.14
C GLY A 71 1.59 6.25 2.37
N GLN A 72 2.54 5.55 1.74
CA GLN A 72 2.65 4.11 1.87
C GLN A 72 2.93 3.70 3.31
N GLU A 73 3.86 4.37 3.98
CA GLU A 73 4.20 4.07 5.37
C GLU A 73 3.00 4.19 6.28
N GLU A 74 2.20 5.23 6.07
CA GLU A 74 1.00 5.49 6.85
C GLU A 74 0.00 4.35 6.70
N CYS A 75 -0.19 3.88 5.48
CA CYS A 75 -1.12 2.79 5.20
C CYS A 75 -0.61 1.45 5.75
N VAL A 76 0.69 1.20 5.64
CA VAL A 76 1.31 -0.01 6.19
C VAL A 76 1.18 -0.01 7.70
N LEU A 77 1.41 1.14 8.34
CA LEU A 77 1.27 1.24 9.79
C LEU A 77 -0.15 0.94 10.24
N THR A 78 -1.14 1.51 9.54
CA THR A 78 -2.55 1.26 9.85
C THR A 78 -2.89 -0.22 9.71
N GLU A 79 -2.40 -0.85 8.65
CA GLU A 79 -2.62 -2.26 8.41
C GLU A 79 -1.98 -3.11 9.52
N SER A 80 -0.75 -2.76 9.91
CA SER A 80 -0.03 -3.47 10.97
C SER A 80 -0.78 -3.41 12.29
N LYS A 81 -1.27 -2.23 12.65
CA LYS A 81 -2.02 -2.05 13.89
C LYS A 81 -3.30 -2.89 13.88
N SER A 82 -3.97 -2.94 12.73
CA SER A 82 -5.17 -3.73 12.58
C SER A 82 -4.90 -5.23 12.80
N ILE A 83 -3.79 -5.72 12.25
CA ILE A 83 -3.41 -7.11 12.40
C ILE A 83 -3.07 -7.43 13.85
N ILE A 84 -2.29 -6.58 14.50
CA ILE A 84 -1.91 -6.76 15.91
C ILE A 84 -3.15 -6.80 16.79
N GLU A 85 -4.08 -5.89 16.55
CA GLU A 85 -5.34 -5.82 17.30
C GLU A 85 -6.18 -7.06 17.07
N LYS A 86 -6.32 -7.49 15.82
CA LYS A 86 -7.10 -8.67 15.46
C LYS A 86 -6.56 -9.93 16.13
N MET A 87 -5.25 -10.03 16.21
CA MET A 87 -4.58 -11.19 16.81
C MET A 87 -4.45 -11.07 18.33
N ASN A 88 -4.93 -9.97 18.88
CA ASN A 88 -4.87 -9.70 20.32
C ASN A 88 -3.44 -9.78 20.86
N GLY A 89 -2.47 -9.33 20.06
CA GLY A 89 -1.06 -9.32 20.44
C GLY A 89 -0.40 -10.68 20.51
N GLN A 90 -1.10 -11.73 20.06
CA GLN A 90 -0.57 -13.09 20.09
C GLN A 90 -0.04 -13.48 18.72
N GLY A 91 0.96 -14.36 18.70
CA GLY A 91 1.45 -14.92 17.44
C GLY A 91 2.26 -13.95 16.57
N THR A 92 2.76 -12.86 17.15
CA THR A 92 3.52 -11.86 16.40
C THR A 92 4.74 -12.45 15.71
N LYS A 93 5.52 -13.25 16.45
CA LYS A 93 6.73 -13.87 15.88
C LYS A 93 6.36 -14.78 14.71
N GLU A 94 5.35 -15.61 14.88
CA GLU A 94 4.89 -16.53 13.84
C GLU A 94 4.41 -15.77 12.60
N PHE A 95 3.69 -14.68 12.81
CA PHE A 95 3.22 -13.84 11.72
C PHE A 95 4.40 -13.26 10.93
N LEU A 96 5.39 -12.71 11.63
CA LEU A 96 6.56 -12.13 10.99
C LEU A 96 7.36 -13.19 10.22
N VAL A 97 7.52 -14.38 10.80
CA VAL A 97 8.21 -15.48 10.11
C VAL A 97 7.48 -15.82 8.79
N CYS A 98 6.16 -15.93 8.85
CA CYS A 98 5.36 -16.24 7.66
C CYS A 98 5.47 -15.14 6.63
N MET A 99 5.44 -13.87 7.05
CA MET A 99 5.58 -12.74 6.14
C MET A 99 6.94 -12.73 5.46
N ILE A 100 8.00 -12.95 6.22
CA ILE A 100 9.34 -12.96 5.68
C ILE A 100 9.52 -14.09 4.66
N LYS A 101 9.01 -15.27 4.98
CA LYS A 101 9.12 -16.43 4.09
C LYS A 101 8.24 -16.31 2.85
N GLY A 102 7.10 -15.66 3.00
CA GLY A 102 6.11 -15.56 1.92
C GLY A 102 6.28 -14.36 0.99
N SER A 103 7.10 -13.39 1.36
CA SER A 103 7.32 -12.20 0.54
C SER A 103 8.74 -12.24 -0.04
N GLY A 104 8.91 -11.71 -1.24
CA GLY A 104 10.21 -11.75 -1.89
C GLY A 104 11.13 -10.64 -1.43
N LEU A 105 11.62 -10.72 -0.21
CA LEU A 105 12.52 -9.70 0.34
C LEU A 105 13.89 -9.75 -0.34
N SER A 106 14.43 -8.57 -0.64
CA SER A 106 15.77 -8.44 -1.20
C SER A 106 16.82 -8.65 -0.12
N GLU A 107 18.08 -8.83 -0.55
CA GLU A 107 19.19 -8.91 0.39
C GLU A 107 19.28 -7.65 1.25
N LYS A 108 19.04 -6.50 0.62
CA LYS A 108 19.06 -5.22 1.33
C LYS A 108 17.98 -5.17 2.39
N ASP A 109 16.77 -5.61 2.06
CA ASP A 109 15.67 -5.66 3.03
C ASP A 109 16.02 -6.55 4.21
N CYS A 110 16.57 -7.72 3.92
CA CYS A 110 16.97 -8.66 4.98
C CYS A 110 18.02 -8.07 5.91
N GLU A 111 18.99 -7.37 5.33
CA GLU A 111 20.05 -6.73 6.12
C GLU A 111 19.46 -5.63 7.01
N GLU A 112 18.57 -4.81 6.48
CA GLU A 112 17.92 -3.76 7.25
C GLU A 112 17.09 -4.35 8.41
N LEU A 113 16.39 -5.45 8.15
CA LEU A 113 15.61 -6.13 9.18
C LEU A 113 16.51 -6.72 10.28
N LYS A 114 17.66 -7.26 9.90
CA LYS A 114 18.63 -7.77 10.90
C LYS A 114 19.11 -6.66 11.81
N VAL A 115 19.45 -5.51 11.24
CA VAL A 115 19.89 -4.36 12.01
C VAL A 115 18.82 -3.91 12.98
N LEU A 116 17.57 -3.86 12.51
CA LEU A 116 16.45 -3.48 13.35
C LEU A 116 16.27 -4.46 14.52
N LEU A 117 16.31 -5.75 14.26
CA LEU A 117 16.14 -6.76 15.30
C LEU A 117 17.27 -6.69 16.33
N ASP A 118 18.51 -6.49 15.88
CA ASP A 118 19.64 -6.31 16.79
C ASP A 118 19.45 -5.08 17.67
N SER A 119 18.98 -4.00 17.07
CA SER A 119 18.71 -2.76 17.80
C SER A 119 17.68 -2.97 18.92
N LEU A 120 16.60 -3.68 18.61
CA LEU A 120 15.55 -3.96 19.59
C LEU A 120 16.07 -4.87 20.72
N ASN A 121 16.89 -5.83 20.37
CA ASN A 121 17.46 -6.74 21.35
C ASN A 121 18.36 -5.98 22.33
N LYS A 122 19.17 -5.06 21.86
CA LYS A 122 20.03 -4.23 22.71
C LYS A 122 19.21 -3.35 23.64
N LYS A 123 18.09 -2.83 23.17
CA LYS A 123 17.22 -2.00 23.99
C LYS A 123 16.49 -2.81 25.06
N GLY A 124 16.29 -4.08 24.82
CA GLY A 124 15.61 -4.96 25.74
C GLY A 124 16.46 -5.31 26.96
N ASP A 125 17.74 -5.01 26.88
CA ASP A 125 18.64 -5.22 27.99
C ASP A 125 18.58 -4.03 28.93
#